data_76bd08ab0c95762642554127db9e4f78
#
_entry.id   76bd08ab0c95762642554127db9e4f78
#
_cell.length_a   1.000
_cell.length_b   1.000
_cell.length_c   1.000
_cell.angle_alpha   90.00
_cell.angle_beta   90.00
_cell.angle_gamma   90.00
#
_symmetry.space_group_name_H-M   'P 1'
#
loop_
_entity.id
_entity.type
_entity.pdbx_description
1 polymer ?
#
loop_
_entity_poly.entity_id
_entity_poly.type
_entity_poly.pdbx_seq_one_letter_code
_entity_poly.pdbx_strand_id
1 'polypeptide(L)'
;MNRCSIAAWCLMVLCSIIFFTYSAGQNRSVTQLQKDIAGEIIRFHVRANSDTDADQQLKLYVKEELVKYMGELLKDASDRSDAENILNENIENIENVAKGVIKEHKKEYNVKAYFEESYFPVKVYADMTFPQGVYEAFRVDIGAAEELVVRALP
;
A
#
# COMPACT_ATOMS: atom_id res chain seq x y z
N MET A 1 7.96 38.69 -45.41
CA MET A 1 7.24 37.57 -44.72
C MET A 1 5.77 37.65 -45.17
N ASN A 2 5.30 36.63 -45.88
CA ASN A 2 3.97 36.64 -46.43
C ASN A 2 2.90 36.40 -45.34
N ARG A 3 1.79 37.12 -45.41
CA ARG A 3 0.68 37.03 -44.43
C ARG A 3 0.21 35.56 -44.17
N CYS A 4 0.32 34.68 -45.20
CA CYS A 4 0.05 33.26 -45.09
C CYS A 4 1.05 32.51 -44.17
N SER A 5 2.31 32.87 -44.19
CA SER A 5 3.32 32.22 -43.32
C SER A 5 3.12 32.57 -41.85
N ILE A 6 2.73 33.80 -41.56
CA ILE A 6 2.42 34.23 -40.18
C ILE A 6 1.21 33.50 -39.64
N ALA A 7 0.16 33.34 -40.44
CA ALA A 7 -1.05 32.61 -40.06
C ALA A 7 -0.75 31.13 -39.78
N ALA A 8 0.07 30.48 -40.59
CA ALA A 8 0.50 29.07 -40.37
C ALA A 8 1.33 28.91 -39.09
N TRP A 9 2.22 29.85 -38.80
CA TRP A 9 2.99 29.85 -37.55
C TRP A 9 2.09 30.03 -36.31
N CYS A 10 1.12 30.95 -36.37
CA CYS A 10 0.17 31.15 -35.28
C CYS A 10 -0.69 29.91 -35.02
N LEU A 11 -1.13 29.21 -36.09
CA LEU A 11 -1.89 27.96 -35.96
C LEU A 11 -1.05 26.85 -35.31
N MET A 12 0.22 26.68 -35.67
CA MET A 12 1.09 25.67 -35.07
C MET A 12 1.34 25.95 -33.57
N VAL A 13 1.57 27.21 -33.20
CA VAL A 13 1.73 27.59 -31.79
C VAL A 13 0.45 27.35 -31.01
N LEU A 14 -0.70 27.66 -31.57
CA LEU A 14 -2.01 27.42 -30.91
C LEU A 14 -2.27 25.92 -30.69
N CYS A 15 -1.99 25.09 -31.70
CA CYS A 15 -2.10 23.62 -31.59
C CYS A 15 -1.15 23.06 -30.54
N SER A 16 0.10 23.55 -30.45
CA SER A 16 1.05 23.09 -29.44
C SER A 16 0.63 23.46 -28.02
N ILE A 17 0.04 24.64 -27.82
CA ILE A 17 -0.49 25.07 -26.52
C ILE A 17 -1.69 24.19 -26.11
N ILE A 18 -2.61 23.94 -27.03
CA ILE A 18 -3.79 23.07 -26.79
C ILE A 18 -3.32 21.65 -26.45
N PHE A 19 -2.38 21.10 -27.20
CA PHE A 19 -1.82 19.78 -26.95
C PHE A 19 -1.14 19.70 -25.57
N PHE A 20 -0.36 20.72 -25.21
CA PHE A 20 0.32 20.77 -23.91
C PHE A 20 -0.65 20.88 -22.73
N THR A 21 -1.70 21.71 -22.85
CA THR A 21 -2.72 21.84 -21.80
C THR A 21 -3.55 20.58 -21.66
N TYR A 22 -3.91 19.91 -22.76
CA TYR A 22 -4.63 18.64 -22.74
C TYR A 22 -3.80 17.53 -22.08
N SER A 23 -2.53 17.41 -22.44
CA SER A 23 -1.61 16.44 -21.86
C SER A 23 -1.37 16.66 -20.36
N ALA A 24 -1.23 17.91 -19.92
CA ALA A 24 -1.10 18.26 -18.51
C ALA A 24 -2.36 17.98 -17.69
N GLY A 25 -3.55 18.13 -18.29
CA GLY A 25 -4.83 17.83 -17.67
C GLY A 25 -5.01 16.33 -17.38
N GLN A 26 -4.61 15.46 -18.31
CA GLN A 26 -4.72 14.01 -18.12
C GLN A 26 -3.83 13.49 -17.00
N ASN A 27 -2.60 13.99 -16.89
CA ASN A 27 -1.68 13.58 -15.82
C ASN A 27 -2.19 13.99 -14.44
N ARG A 28 -2.84 15.15 -14.33
CA ARG A 28 -3.43 15.62 -13.06
C ARG A 28 -4.61 14.74 -12.62
N SER A 29 -5.46 14.31 -13.54
CA SER A 29 -6.62 13.46 -13.21
C SER A 29 -6.20 12.08 -12.72
N VAL A 30 -5.19 11.45 -13.31
CA VAL A 30 -4.64 10.16 -12.87
C VAL A 30 -4.00 10.28 -11.48
N THR A 31 -3.19 11.31 -11.25
CA THR A 31 -2.54 11.54 -9.95
C THR A 31 -3.56 11.82 -8.84
N GLN A 32 -4.64 12.54 -9.15
CA GLN A 32 -5.70 12.80 -8.16
C GLN A 32 -6.44 11.51 -7.82
N LEU A 33 -6.86 10.73 -8.81
CA LEU A 33 -7.50 9.44 -8.60
C LEU A 33 -6.63 8.47 -7.77
N GLN A 34 -5.31 8.46 -8.01
CA GLN A 34 -4.38 7.67 -7.21
C GLN A 34 -4.37 8.10 -5.74
N LYS A 35 -4.39 9.40 -5.46
CA LYS A 35 -4.45 9.94 -4.10
C LYS A 35 -5.78 9.63 -3.42
N ASP A 36 -6.89 9.76 -4.15
CA ASP A 36 -8.22 9.47 -3.63
C ASP A 36 -8.32 7.99 -3.23
N ILE A 37 -7.87 7.07 -4.09
CA ILE A 37 -7.82 5.63 -3.77
C ILE A 37 -6.90 5.36 -2.57
N ALA A 38 -5.72 6.01 -2.52
CA ALA A 38 -4.79 5.83 -1.41
C ALA A 38 -5.37 6.33 -0.08
N GLY A 39 -6.22 7.37 -0.12
CA GLY A 39 -6.92 7.90 1.05
C GLY A 39 -8.02 6.99 1.60
N GLU A 40 -8.57 6.09 0.79
CA GLU A 40 -9.71 5.22 1.15
C GLU A 40 -9.29 3.80 1.59
N ILE A 41 -7.98 3.46 1.52
CA ILE A 41 -7.51 2.10 1.71
C ILE A 41 -6.41 2.03 2.76
N ILE A 42 -6.52 1.05 3.67
CA ILE A 42 -5.41 0.61 4.52
C ILE A 42 -4.80 -0.64 3.88
N ARG A 43 -3.50 -0.64 3.62
CA ARG A 43 -2.81 -1.79 3.05
C ARG A 43 -2.23 -2.67 4.15
N PHE A 44 -2.65 -3.94 4.18
CA PHE A 44 -2.12 -4.92 5.12
C PHE A 44 -0.84 -5.57 4.58
N HIS A 45 0.22 -5.59 5.40
CA HIS A 45 1.50 -6.15 5.02
C HIS A 45 2.18 -6.88 6.19
N VAL A 46 2.50 -8.16 6.00
CA VAL A 46 3.28 -8.96 6.95
C VAL A 46 4.71 -9.11 6.42
N ARG A 47 5.70 -8.85 7.26
CA ARG A 47 7.13 -9.07 6.96
C ARG A 47 7.68 -10.26 7.71
N ALA A 48 8.46 -11.10 7.02
CA ALA A 48 9.10 -12.27 7.61
C ALA A 48 10.34 -11.87 8.42
N ASN A 49 10.73 -12.71 9.36
CA ASN A 49 11.96 -12.54 10.13
C ASN A 49 13.23 -12.54 9.25
N SER A 50 13.24 -13.31 8.16
CA SER A 50 14.34 -13.38 7.20
C SER A 50 13.87 -13.83 5.81
N ASP A 51 14.79 -13.84 4.84
CA ASP A 51 14.53 -14.29 3.47
C ASP A 51 14.64 -15.81 3.28
N THR A 52 14.81 -16.57 4.36
CA THR A 52 14.83 -18.05 4.29
C THR A 52 13.44 -18.58 3.91
N ASP A 53 13.40 -19.69 3.17
CA ASP A 53 12.14 -20.33 2.76
C ASP A 53 11.24 -20.64 3.96
N ALA A 54 11.83 -21.06 5.08
CA ALA A 54 11.10 -21.38 6.30
C ALA A 54 10.40 -20.15 6.91
N ASP A 55 11.07 -18.99 6.96
CA ASP A 55 10.49 -17.76 7.48
C ASP A 55 9.50 -17.14 6.50
N GLN A 56 9.75 -17.27 5.20
CA GLN A 56 8.78 -16.84 4.19
C GLN A 56 7.50 -17.70 4.22
N GLN A 57 7.62 -19.01 4.46
CA GLN A 57 6.47 -19.88 4.63
C GLN A 57 5.71 -19.58 5.93
N LEU A 58 6.42 -19.36 7.04
CA LEU A 58 5.82 -18.94 8.32
C LEU A 58 5.02 -17.64 8.18
N LYS A 59 5.58 -16.65 7.48
CA LYS A 59 4.87 -15.40 7.14
C LYS A 59 3.53 -15.66 6.46
N LEU A 60 3.46 -16.63 5.55
CA LEU A 60 2.21 -16.94 4.85
C LEU A 60 1.16 -17.51 5.81
N TYR A 61 1.54 -18.39 6.73
CA TYR A 61 0.62 -18.92 7.76
C TYR A 61 0.14 -17.82 8.69
N VAL A 62 1.04 -16.97 9.18
CA VAL A 62 0.67 -15.81 10.01
C VAL A 62 -0.28 -14.88 9.25
N LYS A 63 0.03 -14.57 7.99
CA LYS A 63 -0.82 -13.73 7.16
C LYS A 63 -2.22 -14.30 6.98
N GLU A 64 -2.35 -15.60 6.72
CA GLU A 64 -3.64 -16.26 6.51
C GLU A 64 -4.50 -16.16 7.76
N GLU A 65 -3.96 -16.46 8.94
CA GLU A 65 -4.74 -16.40 10.19
C GLU A 65 -5.08 -14.95 10.58
N LEU A 66 -4.16 -13.99 10.34
CA LEU A 66 -4.46 -12.59 10.59
C LEU A 66 -5.51 -12.03 9.65
N VAL A 67 -5.53 -12.41 8.37
CA VAL A 67 -6.58 -11.98 7.42
C VAL A 67 -7.94 -12.49 7.88
N LYS A 68 -8.01 -13.74 8.34
CA LYS A 68 -9.25 -14.31 8.88
C LYS A 68 -9.70 -13.58 10.16
N TYR A 69 -8.80 -13.38 11.11
CA TYR A 69 -9.09 -12.68 12.37
C TYR A 69 -9.53 -11.23 12.13
N MET A 70 -8.78 -10.48 11.34
CA MET A 70 -9.12 -9.08 11.00
C MET A 70 -10.39 -8.98 10.16
N GLY A 71 -10.67 -9.96 9.31
CA GLY A 71 -11.92 -10.01 8.54
C GLY A 71 -13.16 -10.05 9.44
N GLU A 72 -13.13 -10.85 10.53
CA GLU A 72 -14.20 -10.86 11.53
C GLU A 72 -14.23 -9.56 12.35
N LEU A 73 -13.07 -9.01 12.67
CA LEU A 73 -12.95 -7.79 13.46
C LEU A 73 -13.50 -6.56 12.73
N LEU A 74 -13.26 -6.47 11.42
CA LEU A 74 -13.59 -5.33 10.58
C LEU A 74 -14.95 -5.48 9.85
N LYS A 75 -15.69 -6.57 10.05
CA LYS A 75 -16.92 -6.83 9.31
C LYS A 75 -17.99 -5.75 9.44
N ASP A 76 -18.01 -5.04 10.57
CA ASP A 76 -18.99 -4.01 10.89
C ASP A 76 -18.38 -2.58 10.74
N ALA A 77 -17.13 -2.46 10.27
CA ALA A 77 -16.49 -1.18 10.04
C ALA A 77 -17.21 -0.41 8.93
N SER A 78 -17.57 0.84 9.22
CA SER A 78 -18.38 1.68 8.32
C SER A 78 -17.55 2.39 7.26
N ASP A 79 -16.31 2.72 7.58
CA ASP A 79 -15.37 3.44 6.72
C ASP A 79 -13.91 3.16 7.14
N ARG A 80 -12.96 3.79 6.40
CA ARG A 80 -11.53 3.64 6.66
C ARG A 80 -11.12 4.09 8.07
N SER A 81 -11.65 5.20 8.55
CA SER A 81 -11.29 5.75 9.87
C SER A 81 -11.77 4.84 11.00
N ASP A 82 -12.95 4.26 10.84
CA ASP A 82 -13.50 3.28 11.78
C ASP A 82 -12.64 2.01 11.78
N ALA A 83 -12.27 1.50 10.61
CA ALA A 83 -11.36 0.36 10.48
C ALA A 83 -9.99 0.62 11.14
N GLU A 84 -9.43 1.82 10.97
CA GLU A 84 -8.17 2.23 11.60
C GLU A 84 -8.28 2.25 13.13
N ASN A 85 -9.36 2.80 13.68
CA ASN A 85 -9.62 2.82 15.12
C ASN A 85 -9.74 1.41 15.69
N ILE A 86 -10.54 0.55 15.03
CA ILE A 86 -10.72 -0.85 15.44
C ILE A 86 -9.39 -1.60 15.44
N LEU A 87 -8.56 -1.43 14.40
CA LEU A 87 -7.24 -2.05 14.34
C LEU A 87 -6.31 -1.53 15.44
N ASN A 88 -6.28 -0.21 15.69
CA ASN A 88 -5.47 0.39 16.74
C ASN A 88 -5.83 -0.13 18.14
N GLU A 89 -7.13 -0.24 18.44
CA GLU A 89 -7.62 -0.78 19.71
C GLU A 89 -7.28 -2.27 19.91
N ASN A 90 -7.05 -2.99 18.82
CA ASN A 90 -6.81 -4.43 18.82
C ASN A 90 -5.38 -4.84 18.47
N ILE A 91 -4.41 -3.92 18.43
CA ILE A 91 -3.00 -4.22 18.10
C ILE A 91 -2.47 -5.37 18.94
N GLU A 92 -2.64 -5.35 20.26
CA GLU A 92 -2.15 -6.39 21.16
C GLU A 92 -2.78 -7.76 20.85
N ASN A 93 -4.07 -7.81 20.56
CA ASN A 93 -4.77 -9.04 20.20
C ASN A 93 -4.25 -9.60 18.87
N ILE A 94 -4.03 -8.73 17.88
CA ILE A 94 -3.49 -9.08 16.56
C ILE A 94 -2.08 -9.67 16.71
N GLU A 95 -1.23 -9.04 17.52
CA GLU A 95 0.10 -9.57 17.83
C GLU A 95 0.04 -10.92 18.53
N ASN A 96 -0.89 -11.12 19.47
CA ASN A 96 -1.06 -12.37 20.18
C ASN A 96 -1.53 -13.51 19.26
N VAL A 97 -2.42 -13.22 18.31
CA VAL A 97 -2.82 -14.19 17.27
C VAL A 97 -1.62 -14.60 16.43
N ALA A 98 -0.82 -13.63 15.97
CA ALA A 98 0.40 -13.90 15.20
C ALA A 98 1.43 -14.72 16.01
N LYS A 99 1.67 -14.37 17.28
CA LYS A 99 2.54 -15.12 18.19
C LYS A 99 2.05 -16.56 18.42
N GLY A 100 0.74 -16.77 18.47
CA GLY A 100 0.12 -18.10 18.55
C GLY A 100 0.54 -18.99 17.38
N VAL A 101 0.35 -18.50 16.16
CA VAL A 101 0.75 -19.21 14.92
C VAL A 101 2.25 -19.50 14.90
N ILE A 102 3.08 -18.53 15.25
CA ILE A 102 4.56 -18.67 15.30
C ILE A 102 4.95 -19.79 16.26
N LYS A 103 4.31 -19.85 17.43
CA LYS A 103 4.56 -20.86 18.44
C LYS A 103 4.11 -22.27 18.01
N GLU A 104 2.98 -22.39 17.31
CA GLU A 104 2.53 -23.66 16.72
C GLU A 104 3.57 -24.22 15.74
N HIS A 105 4.27 -23.35 15.01
CA HIS A 105 5.36 -23.71 14.12
C HIS A 105 6.73 -23.84 14.84
N LYS A 106 6.74 -23.92 16.17
CA LYS A 106 7.95 -24.13 16.99
C LYS A 106 9.03 -23.05 16.81
N LYS A 107 8.60 -21.81 16.63
CA LYS A 107 9.45 -20.62 16.57
C LYS A 107 9.13 -19.69 17.73
N GLU A 108 10.11 -18.87 18.11
CA GLU A 108 10.01 -17.88 19.20
C GLU A 108 10.42 -16.50 18.67
N TYR A 109 9.61 -15.95 17.74
CA TYR A 109 9.84 -14.62 17.22
C TYR A 109 8.93 -13.62 17.91
N ASN A 110 9.44 -12.42 18.16
CA ASN A 110 8.62 -11.30 18.56
C ASN A 110 7.75 -10.86 17.39
N VAL A 111 6.61 -10.26 17.70
CA VAL A 111 5.71 -9.65 16.70
C VAL A 111 5.47 -8.22 17.11
N LYS A 112 5.47 -7.31 16.14
CA LYS A 112 5.11 -5.92 16.31
C LYS A 112 4.14 -5.51 15.20
N ALA A 113 2.98 -5.01 15.62
CA ALA A 113 1.97 -4.48 14.71
C ALA A 113 1.89 -2.95 14.87
N TYR A 114 1.78 -2.21 13.75
CA TYR A 114 1.73 -0.75 13.75
C TYR A 114 1.27 -0.20 12.41
N PHE A 115 0.88 1.08 12.40
CA PHE A 115 0.60 1.83 11.18
C PHE A 115 1.83 2.60 10.73
N GLU A 116 2.06 2.66 9.42
CA GLU A 116 3.03 3.56 8.80
C GLU A 116 2.63 3.93 7.38
N GLU A 117 3.08 5.09 6.91
CA GLU A 117 3.00 5.42 5.49
C GLU A 117 4.12 4.73 4.72
N SER A 118 3.76 4.00 3.66
CA SER A 118 4.71 3.28 2.82
C SER A 118 4.38 3.35 1.36
N TYR A 119 5.43 3.39 0.54
CA TYR A 119 5.28 3.29 -0.91
C TYR A 119 5.01 1.85 -1.34
N PHE A 120 3.96 1.67 -2.13
CA PHE A 120 3.63 0.38 -2.73
C PHE A 120 3.64 0.46 -4.26
N PRO A 121 4.20 -0.55 -4.95
CA PRO A 121 4.07 -0.68 -6.39
C PRO A 121 2.64 -1.02 -6.80
N VAL A 122 2.35 -0.93 -8.11
CA VAL A 122 1.09 -1.42 -8.68
C VAL A 122 0.85 -2.87 -8.25
N LYS A 123 -0.36 -3.16 -7.80
CA LYS A 123 -0.78 -4.50 -7.41
C LYS A 123 -2.15 -4.82 -7.99
N VAL A 124 -2.26 -6.00 -8.60
CA VAL A 124 -3.52 -6.51 -9.13
C VAL A 124 -4.03 -7.62 -8.22
N TYR A 125 -5.28 -7.53 -7.80
CA TYR A 125 -6.01 -8.56 -7.04
C TYR A 125 -7.29 -8.88 -7.79
N ALA A 126 -7.39 -10.10 -8.31
CA ALA A 126 -8.48 -10.53 -9.17
C ALA A 126 -8.71 -9.54 -10.32
N ASP A 127 -9.80 -8.80 -10.33
CA ASP A 127 -10.20 -7.80 -11.32
C ASP A 127 -9.92 -6.34 -10.92
N MET A 128 -9.40 -6.12 -9.69
CA MET A 128 -9.08 -4.78 -9.18
C MET A 128 -7.59 -4.48 -9.27
N THR A 129 -7.26 -3.31 -9.83
CA THR A 129 -5.89 -2.79 -9.90
C THR A 129 -5.71 -1.63 -8.93
N PHE A 130 -4.80 -1.80 -7.98
CA PHE A 130 -4.38 -0.75 -7.07
C PHE A 130 -3.16 -0.04 -7.64
N PRO A 131 -3.24 1.28 -7.91
CA PRO A 131 -2.12 2.03 -8.46
C PRO A 131 -0.94 2.08 -7.50
N GLN A 132 0.24 2.36 -8.06
CA GLN A 132 1.40 2.67 -7.22
C GLN A 132 1.19 3.99 -6.47
N GLY A 133 1.75 4.08 -5.26
CA GLY A 133 1.63 5.29 -4.46
C GLY A 133 2.02 5.07 -3.01
N VAL A 134 1.97 6.17 -2.25
CA VAL A 134 2.09 6.12 -0.79
C VAL A 134 0.72 5.83 -0.22
N TYR A 135 0.64 4.79 0.58
CA TYR A 135 -0.56 4.35 1.28
C TYR A 135 -0.26 4.24 2.77
N GLU A 136 -1.27 4.44 3.57
CA GLU A 136 -1.21 3.98 4.94
C GLU A 136 -1.25 2.45 4.98
N ALA A 137 -0.31 1.87 5.70
CA ALA A 137 -0.16 0.43 5.83
C ALA A 137 -0.28 0.01 7.29
N PHE A 138 -1.10 -1.00 7.54
CA PHE A 138 -1.06 -1.76 8.78
C PHE A 138 -0.03 -2.87 8.62
N ARG A 139 1.09 -2.74 9.31
CA ARG A 139 2.20 -3.70 9.24
C ARG A 139 2.23 -4.63 10.42
N VAL A 140 2.64 -5.86 10.14
CA VAL A 140 2.97 -6.86 11.16
C VAL A 140 4.34 -7.42 10.87
N ASP A 141 5.29 -7.12 11.73
CA ASP A 141 6.68 -7.55 11.63
C ASP A 141 6.94 -8.76 12.50
N ILE A 142 7.58 -9.77 11.91
CA ILE A 142 7.96 -11.01 12.59
C ILE A 142 9.46 -10.98 12.84
N GLY A 143 9.89 -11.10 14.11
CA GLY A 143 11.29 -11.19 14.48
C GLY A 143 12.10 -9.95 14.13
N ALA A 144 13.20 -10.13 13.39
CA ALA A 144 14.14 -9.08 12.99
C ALA A 144 13.72 -8.31 11.71
N ALA A 145 12.48 -8.44 11.26
CA ALA A 145 11.98 -7.75 10.07
C ALA A 145 12.18 -6.23 10.11
N GLU A 146 12.16 -5.63 11.30
CA GLU A 146 12.40 -4.19 11.51
C GLU A 146 13.85 -3.79 11.18
N GLU A 147 14.84 -4.64 11.51
CA GLU A 147 16.27 -4.36 11.26
C GLU A 147 16.65 -4.46 9.77
N LEU A 148 15.95 -5.29 9.00
CA LEU A 148 16.22 -5.48 7.56
C LEU A 148 15.94 -4.20 6.76
N VAL A 149 14.98 -3.38 7.17
CA VAL A 149 14.66 -2.11 6.50
C VAL A 149 15.72 -1.04 6.75
N VAL A 150 16.26 -0.96 7.95
CA VAL A 150 17.30 0.03 8.29
C VAL A 150 18.60 -0.22 7.50
N ARG A 151 18.88 -1.48 7.12
CA ARG A 151 20.05 -1.83 6.30
C ARG A 151 19.88 -1.58 4.80
N ALA A 152 18.65 -1.43 4.33
CA ALA A 152 18.33 -1.23 2.90
C ALA A 152 18.20 0.26 2.50
N LEU A 153 18.32 1.19 3.44
CA LEU A 153 18.38 2.62 3.16
C LEU A 153 19.84 3.01 2.92
N PRO A 154 20.16 3.63 1.77
CA PRO A 154 21.51 4.10 1.44
C PRO A 154 21.95 5.24 2.33
#